data_1aa2b594087bbf4a13d498dbe2f1b583
#
_entry.id   1aa2b594087bbf4a13d498dbe2f1b583
#
_cell.length_a   1.000
_cell.length_b   1.000
_cell.length_c   1.000
_cell.angle_alpha   90.00
_cell.angle_beta   90.00
_cell.angle_gamma   90.00
#
_symmetry.space_group_name_H-M   'P 1'
#
loop_
_entity.id
_entity.type
_entity.pdbx_description
1 polymer ?
#
loop_
_entity_poly.entity_id
_entity_poly.type
_entity_poly.pdbx_seq_one_letter_code
_entity_poly.pdbx_strand_id
1 'polypeptide(L)' 'MVNTNKLRGKMIEHGMNVEELSLALGMNRATFYRRLNSDGEEFSIREADMIVNILKLKKEEANAIFFSQFVA' A
#
# COMPACT_ATOMS: atom_id res chain seq x y z
N MET A 1 0.63 5.08 -9.70
CA MET A 1 0.61 3.61 -9.71
C MET A 1 1.46 3.08 -8.57
N VAL A 2 0.93 2.14 -7.81
CA VAL A 2 1.63 1.59 -6.65
C VAL A 2 2.71 0.61 -7.09
N ASN A 3 3.87 0.68 -6.46
CA ASN A 3 4.89 -0.35 -6.65
C ASN A 3 4.50 -1.56 -5.81
N THR A 4 3.81 -2.49 -6.44
CA THR A 4 3.21 -3.66 -5.80
C THR A 4 4.25 -4.53 -5.11
N ASN A 5 5.39 -4.76 -5.77
CA ASN A 5 6.42 -5.62 -5.21
C ASN A 5 7.03 -5.05 -3.93
N LYS A 6 7.28 -3.75 -3.92
CA LYS A 6 7.82 -3.09 -2.72
C LYS A 6 6.81 -3.12 -1.58
N LEU A 7 5.54 -2.85 -1.89
CA LEU A 7 4.51 -2.90 -0.85
C LEU A 7 4.39 -4.30 -0.26
N ARG A 8 4.35 -5.32 -1.11
CA ARG A 8 4.28 -6.71 -0.64
C ARG A 8 5.48 -7.08 0.21
N GLY A 9 6.67 -6.62 -0.19
CA GLY A 9 7.89 -6.86 0.58
C GLY A 9 7.79 -6.27 1.98
N LYS A 10 7.27 -5.06 2.09
CA LYS A 10 7.09 -4.42 3.40
C LYS A 10 6.03 -5.13 4.25
N MET A 11 4.96 -5.60 3.62
CA MET A 11 3.96 -6.40 4.32
C MET A 11 4.58 -7.65 4.91
N ILE A 12 5.40 -8.35 4.12
CA ILE A 12 6.09 -9.55 4.58
C ILE A 12 7.02 -9.23 5.76
N GLU A 13 7.78 -8.15 5.67
CA GLU A 13 8.67 -7.72 6.76
C GLU A 13 7.92 -7.52 8.07
N HIS A 14 6.69 -7.04 7.99
CA HIS A 14 5.85 -6.78 9.17
C HIS A 14 4.93 -7.95 9.52
N GLY A 15 5.06 -9.07 8.81
CA GLY A 15 4.25 -10.25 9.07
C GLY A 15 2.77 -10.03 8.81
N MET A 16 2.42 -9.13 7.90
CA MET A 16 1.02 -8.85 7.56
C MET A 16 0.67 -9.41 6.20
N ASN A 17 -0.47 -10.07 6.11
CA ASN A 17 -0.99 -10.53 4.83
C ASN A 17 -2.04 -9.51 4.31
N VAL A 18 -2.51 -9.75 3.09
CA VAL A 18 -3.48 -8.87 2.44
C VAL A 18 -4.76 -8.72 3.26
N GLU A 19 -5.23 -9.83 3.82
CA GLU A 19 -6.45 -9.81 4.61
C GLU A 19 -6.32 -8.91 5.83
N GLU A 20 -5.21 -9.04 6.54
CA GLU A 20 -4.95 -8.23 7.73
C GLU A 20 -4.81 -6.75 7.39
N LEU A 21 -4.08 -6.43 6.34
CA LEU A 21 -3.88 -5.04 5.97
C LEU A 21 -5.19 -4.42 5.46
N SER A 22 -5.94 -5.13 4.63
CA SER A 22 -7.22 -4.61 4.13
C SER A 22 -8.19 -4.38 5.28
N LEU A 23 -8.24 -5.29 6.25
CA LEU A 23 -9.09 -5.13 7.42
C LEU A 23 -8.70 -3.88 8.21
N ALA A 24 -7.39 -3.66 8.40
CA ALA A 24 -6.90 -2.48 9.10
C ALA A 24 -7.26 -1.18 8.36
N LEU A 25 -7.38 -1.23 7.04
CA LEU A 25 -7.77 -0.09 6.22
C LEU A 25 -9.30 0.09 6.13
N GLY A 26 -10.06 -0.84 6.69
CA GLY A 26 -11.52 -0.79 6.65
C GLY A 26 -12.08 -1.15 5.28
N MET A 27 -11.39 -1.96 4.51
CA MET A 27 -11.86 -2.38 3.19
C MET A 27 -11.79 -3.90 3.06
N ASN A 28 -12.55 -4.45 2.11
CA ASN A 28 -12.47 -5.88 1.85
C ASN A 28 -11.30 -6.19 0.93
N ARG A 29 -10.98 -7.46 0.81
CA ARG A 29 -9.85 -7.95 0.04
C ARG A 29 -9.93 -7.58 -1.44
N ALA A 30 -11.12 -7.70 -2.01
CA ALA A 30 -11.32 -7.37 -3.43
C ALA A 30 -11.03 -5.89 -3.70
N THR A 31 -11.49 -5.01 -2.82
CA THR A 31 -11.23 -3.58 -2.93
C THR A 31 -9.73 -3.30 -2.82
N PHE A 32 -9.07 -3.97 -1.88
CA PHE A 32 -7.63 -3.81 -1.71
C PHE A 32 -6.87 -4.17 -2.99
N TYR A 33 -7.22 -5.32 -3.59
CA TYR A 33 -6.56 -5.76 -4.82
C TYR A 33 -6.83 -4.80 -5.99
N ARG A 34 -8.03 -4.25 -6.09
CA ARG A 34 -8.30 -3.26 -7.13
C ARG A 34 -7.44 -2.01 -6.98
N ARG A 35 -7.29 -1.54 -5.73
CA ARG A 35 -6.44 -0.40 -5.43
C ARG A 35 -4.97 -0.72 -5.71
N LEU A 36 -4.54 -1.88 -5.31
CA LEU A 36 -3.17 -2.34 -5.49
C LEU A 36 -2.79 -2.40 -6.97
N ASN A 37 -3.70 -2.89 -7.79
CA ASN A 37 -3.48 -3.04 -9.23
C ASN A 37 -3.85 -1.80 -10.04
N SER A 38 -4.30 -0.75 -9.37
CA SER A 38 -4.79 0.49 -10.01
C SER A 38 -5.87 0.20 -11.05
N ASP A 39 -6.76 -0.72 -10.71
CA ASP A 39 -7.83 -1.17 -11.60
C ASP A 39 -9.05 -0.27 -11.45
N GLY A 40 -8.93 0.93 -12.02
CA GLY A 40 -9.97 1.95 -11.96
C GLY A 40 -10.00 2.78 -10.68
N GLU A 41 -9.28 2.36 -9.67
CA GLU A 41 -9.21 3.05 -8.38
C GLU A 41 -7.78 3.02 -7.86
N GLU A 42 -7.40 4.05 -7.13
CA GLU A 42 -6.10 4.09 -6.47
C GLU A 42 -6.30 4.30 -4.97
N PHE A 43 -5.26 4.04 -4.20
CA PHE A 43 -5.32 4.34 -2.77
C PHE A 43 -5.50 5.84 -2.59
N SER A 44 -6.43 6.22 -1.71
CA SER A 44 -6.59 7.62 -1.34
C SER A 44 -5.39 8.06 -0.51
N ILE A 45 -5.23 9.37 -0.37
CA ILE A 45 -4.17 9.92 0.48
C ILE A 45 -4.30 9.38 1.90
N ARG A 46 -5.54 9.32 2.41
CA ARG A 46 -5.81 8.79 3.75
C ARG A 46 -5.38 7.34 3.86
N GLU A 47 -5.72 6.53 2.87
CA GLU A 47 -5.37 5.10 2.87
C GLU A 47 -3.86 4.89 2.78
N ALA A 48 -3.20 5.66 1.92
CA ALA A 48 -1.74 5.59 1.81
C ALA A 48 -1.08 5.99 3.13
N ASP A 49 -1.60 7.03 3.77
CA ASP A 49 -1.08 7.47 5.07
C ASP A 49 -1.26 6.39 6.13
N MET A 50 -2.41 5.71 6.13
CA MET A 50 -2.64 4.59 7.05
C MET A 50 -1.63 3.46 6.82
N ILE A 51 -1.39 3.12 5.56
CA ILE A 51 -0.40 2.07 5.22
C ILE A 51 0.98 2.47 5.72
N VAL A 52 1.38 3.72 5.49
CA VAL A 52 2.66 4.24 5.97
C VAL A 52 2.79 4.06 7.48
N ASN A 53 1.75 4.37 8.22
CA ASN A 53 1.77 4.25 9.68
C ASN A 53 1.75 2.79 10.14
N ILE A 54 0.93 1.96 9.52
CA ILE A 54 0.81 0.54 9.88
C ILE A 54 2.11 -0.20 9.62
N LEU A 55 2.71 0.01 8.47
CA LEU A 55 3.95 -0.66 8.07
C LEU A 55 5.21 0.10 8.49
N LYS A 56 5.05 1.23 9.18
CA LYS A 56 6.16 2.05 9.67
C LYS A 56 7.15 2.37 8.55
N LEU A 57 6.62 2.81 7.42
CA LEU A 57 7.44 3.11 6.27
C LEU A 57 8.22 4.41 6.47
N LYS A 58 9.47 4.40 6.04
CA LYS A 58 10.26 5.61 5.97
C LYS A 58 9.80 6.43 4.78
N LYS A 59 10.13 7.72 4.78
CA LYS A 59 9.72 8.62 3.71
C LYS A 59 10.15 8.11 2.34
N GLU A 60 11.37 7.63 2.20
CA GLU A 60 11.90 7.12 0.95
C GLU A 60 11.12 5.88 0.50
N GLU A 61 10.75 5.03 1.45
CA GLU A 61 9.99 3.82 1.16
C GLU A 61 8.57 4.16 0.72
N ALA A 62 7.93 5.09 1.40
CA ALA A 62 6.59 5.56 1.05
C ALA A 62 6.59 6.16 -0.36
N ASN A 63 7.58 7.00 -0.67
CA ASN A 63 7.69 7.60 -1.98
C ASN A 63 7.91 6.54 -3.07
N ALA A 64 8.76 5.57 -2.80
CA ALA A 64 9.04 4.51 -3.77
C ALA A 64 7.82 3.63 -4.03
N ILE A 65 6.96 3.45 -3.04
CA ILE A 65 5.76 2.61 -3.17
C ILE A 65 4.63 3.38 -3.87
N PHE A 66 4.32 4.58 -3.39
CA PHE A 66 3.11 5.29 -3.82
C PHE A 66 3.35 6.32 -4.92
N PHE A 67 4.56 6.81 -5.06
CA PHE A 67 4.87 7.88 -6.00
C PHE A 67 6.04 7.53 -6.90
N SER A 68 6.20 6.24 -7.20
CA SER A 68 7.35 5.75 -7.98
C SER A 68 7.45 6.38 -9.37
N GLN A 69 6.32 6.78 -9.94
CA GLN A 69 6.30 7.41 -11.26
C GLN A 69 6.86 8.84 -11.25
N PHE A 70 6.98 9.44 -10.07
CA PHE A 70 7.48 10.81 -9.91
C PHE A 70 8.91 10.85 -9.35
N VAL A 71 9.49 9.69 -9.06
CA VAL A 71 10.83 9.59 -8.50
C VAL A 71 11.77 9.10 -9.59
N ALA A 72 12.75 9.93 -9.90
CA ALA A 72 13.72 9.62 -10.94
C ALA A 72 14.67 8.51 -10.52
#